data_6b1bde86356ec468b38f7dd760a21723
#
_entry.id   6b1bde86356ec468b38f7dd760a21723
#
_cell.length_a   1.000
_cell.length_b   1.000
_cell.length_c   1.000
_cell.angle_alpha   90.00
_cell.angle_beta   90.00
_cell.angle_gamma   90.00
#
_symmetry.space_group_name_H-M   'P 1'
#
loop_
_entity.id
_entity.type
_entity.pdbx_description
1 polymer ?
#
loop_
_entity_poly.entity_id
_entity_poly.type
_entity_poly.pdbx_seq_one_letter_code
_entity_poly.pdbx_strand_id
1 'polypeptide(L)'
;EQNRETLDANATVAQTISPAGDHVKYRGNYIHLRSYLDRFNFSQTQMNMEVGRLSGGEQSRLLIARLMLKEANVLILDEPTNDLDMSTLEVLEQCLLEFAGAVILVTHDIYFLDRVANILLAFGEPDGPNAGKIVSFASLEQWEKAYAYEQSQKRAKENTIQKIYQEQRF
;
A
#
# COMPACT_ATOMS: atom_id res chain seq x y z
N GLU A 1 16.50 -3.89 -5.32
CA GLU A 1 16.30 -3.61 -6.76
C GLU A 1 14.83 -3.30 -6.98
N GLN A 2 14.53 -2.06 -7.31
CA GLN A 2 13.20 -1.68 -7.83
C GLN A 2 13.07 -2.23 -9.25
N ASN A 3 12.88 -3.53 -9.38
CA ASN A 3 12.42 -4.10 -10.63
C ASN A 3 10.94 -3.71 -10.79
N ARG A 4 10.72 -2.50 -11.34
CA ARG A 4 9.42 -2.20 -11.95
C ARG A 4 9.26 -3.25 -13.04
N GLU A 5 8.38 -4.22 -12.83
CA GLU A 5 7.97 -5.12 -13.90
C GLU A 5 7.48 -4.26 -15.05
N THR A 6 8.29 -4.15 -16.08
CA THR A 6 7.96 -3.34 -17.25
C THR A 6 6.86 -4.06 -18.02
N LEU A 7 5.81 -3.32 -18.31
CA LEU A 7 4.77 -3.79 -19.22
C LEU A 7 5.32 -3.71 -20.66
N ASP A 8 5.04 -4.73 -21.47
CA ASP A 8 5.32 -4.66 -22.90
C ASP A 8 4.32 -3.71 -23.55
N ALA A 9 4.81 -2.56 -24.04
CA ALA A 9 3.97 -1.54 -24.66
C ALA A 9 3.23 -2.02 -25.93
N ASN A 10 3.75 -3.04 -26.61
CA ASN A 10 3.18 -3.58 -27.85
C ASN A 10 2.19 -4.72 -27.61
N ALA A 11 2.18 -5.30 -26.41
CA ALA A 11 1.17 -6.30 -26.04
C ALA A 11 -0.18 -5.64 -25.75
N THR A 12 -1.28 -6.34 -25.99
CA THR A 12 -2.60 -5.87 -25.55
C THR A 12 -2.76 -6.11 -24.05
N VAL A 13 -3.73 -5.40 -23.45
CA VAL A 13 -4.13 -5.61 -22.04
C VAL A 13 -4.47 -7.09 -21.81
N ALA A 14 -5.26 -7.68 -22.69
CA ALA A 14 -5.63 -9.08 -22.61
C ALA A 14 -4.41 -10.01 -22.66
N GLN A 15 -3.50 -9.81 -23.60
CA GLN A 15 -2.27 -10.60 -23.74
C GLN A 15 -1.34 -10.46 -22.53
N THR A 16 -1.28 -9.26 -21.91
CA THR A 16 -0.47 -9.01 -20.73
C THR A 16 -0.93 -9.84 -19.53
N ILE A 17 -2.24 -10.06 -19.41
CA ILE A 17 -2.84 -10.80 -18.29
C ILE A 17 -2.93 -12.30 -18.60
N SER A 18 -3.34 -12.67 -19.81
CA SER A 18 -3.48 -14.06 -20.23
C SER A 18 -2.94 -14.27 -21.65
N PRO A 19 -1.63 -14.57 -21.79
CA PRO A 19 -1.02 -14.76 -23.11
C PRO A 19 -1.59 -15.94 -23.89
N ALA A 20 -2.13 -16.94 -23.20
CA ALA A 20 -2.47 -18.24 -23.79
C ALA A 20 -3.98 -18.53 -23.86
N GLY A 21 -4.86 -17.58 -23.49
CA GLY A 21 -6.29 -17.90 -23.52
C GLY A 21 -7.19 -16.81 -22.94
N ASP A 22 -8.45 -17.15 -22.79
CA ASP A 22 -9.52 -16.27 -22.31
C ASP A 22 -9.90 -16.52 -20.84
N HIS A 23 -9.11 -17.30 -20.10
CA HIS A 23 -9.29 -17.60 -18.68
C HIS A 23 -7.99 -17.34 -17.91
N VAL A 24 -8.15 -16.97 -16.64
CA VAL A 24 -7.05 -16.80 -15.67
C VAL A 24 -7.35 -17.62 -14.41
N LYS A 25 -6.30 -18.13 -13.76
CA LYS A 25 -6.43 -18.74 -12.44
C LYS A 25 -6.32 -17.63 -11.38
N TYR A 26 -7.42 -17.35 -10.72
CA TYR A 26 -7.50 -16.37 -9.66
C TYR A 26 -8.06 -16.99 -8.37
N ARG A 27 -7.31 -16.97 -7.29
CA ARG A 27 -7.68 -17.57 -5.99
C ARG A 27 -8.12 -19.02 -6.10
N GLY A 28 -7.37 -19.81 -6.88
CA GLY A 28 -7.64 -21.23 -7.06
C GLY A 28 -8.74 -21.57 -8.09
N ASN A 29 -9.51 -20.58 -8.56
CA ASN A 29 -10.58 -20.76 -9.53
C ASN A 29 -10.19 -20.25 -10.91
N TYR A 30 -10.67 -20.92 -11.96
CA TYR A 30 -10.57 -20.40 -13.32
C TYR A 30 -11.74 -19.46 -13.57
N ILE A 31 -11.45 -18.21 -13.92
CA ILE A 31 -12.44 -17.21 -14.28
C ILE A 31 -12.14 -16.66 -15.67
N HIS A 32 -13.19 -16.23 -16.37
CA HIS A 32 -13.05 -15.64 -17.69
C HIS A 32 -12.25 -14.32 -17.59
N LEU A 33 -11.30 -14.12 -18.52
CA LEU A 33 -10.41 -12.96 -18.55
C LEU A 33 -11.16 -11.63 -18.49
N ARG A 34 -12.29 -11.53 -19.19
CA ARG A 34 -13.14 -10.34 -19.16
C ARG A 34 -13.62 -10.03 -17.75
N SER A 35 -14.22 -11.03 -17.07
CA SER A 35 -14.71 -10.85 -15.69
C SER A 35 -13.60 -10.50 -14.71
N TYR A 36 -12.38 -10.99 -14.97
CA TYR A 36 -11.21 -10.61 -14.20
C TYR A 36 -10.82 -9.14 -14.42
N LEU A 37 -10.71 -8.70 -15.68
CA LEU A 37 -10.31 -7.35 -16.04
C LEU A 37 -11.36 -6.28 -15.69
N ASP A 38 -12.66 -6.64 -15.72
CA ASP A 38 -13.74 -5.76 -15.25
C ASP A 38 -13.53 -5.33 -13.78
N ARG A 39 -12.94 -6.18 -12.92
CA ARG A 39 -12.61 -5.85 -11.52
C ARG A 39 -11.57 -4.74 -11.40
N PHE A 40 -10.77 -4.55 -12.43
CA PHE A 40 -9.72 -3.52 -12.54
C PHE A 40 -10.17 -2.36 -13.43
N ASN A 41 -11.47 -2.20 -13.65
CA ASN A 41 -12.08 -1.13 -14.44
C ASN A 41 -11.58 -1.07 -15.90
N PHE A 42 -11.31 -2.24 -16.52
CA PHE A 42 -11.02 -2.32 -17.94
C PHE A 42 -12.27 -2.68 -18.74
N SER A 43 -12.66 -1.79 -19.65
CA SER A 43 -13.74 -2.05 -20.60
C SER A 43 -13.33 -3.08 -21.66
N GLN A 44 -14.30 -3.66 -22.35
CA GLN A 44 -14.04 -4.60 -23.43
C GLN A 44 -13.21 -4.00 -24.57
N THR A 45 -13.36 -2.72 -24.86
CA THR A 45 -12.56 -2.02 -25.86
C THR A 45 -11.11 -1.90 -25.43
N GLN A 46 -10.86 -1.58 -24.17
CA GLN A 46 -9.52 -1.46 -23.62
C GLN A 46 -8.77 -2.79 -23.56
N MET A 47 -9.46 -3.91 -23.40
CA MET A 47 -8.83 -5.23 -23.39
C MET A 47 -8.03 -5.53 -24.67
N ASN A 48 -8.45 -4.98 -25.81
CA ASN A 48 -7.80 -5.14 -27.10
C ASN A 48 -6.82 -4.00 -27.43
N MET A 49 -6.68 -3.02 -26.54
CA MET A 49 -5.73 -1.91 -26.74
C MET A 49 -4.33 -2.34 -26.36
N GLU A 50 -3.35 -1.83 -27.10
CA GLU A 50 -1.94 -1.93 -26.75
C GLU A 50 -1.67 -1.18 -25.42
N VAL A 51 -0.86 -1.76 -24.56
CA VAL A 51 -0.52 -1.19 -23.25
C VAL A 51 0.12 0.19 -23.36
N GLY A 52 0.89 0.43 -24.42
CA GLY A 52 1.50 1.73 -24.70
C GLY A 52 0.51 2.87 -24.95
N ARG A 53 -0.78 2.56 -25.20
CA ARG A 53 -1.85 3.54 -25.40
C ARG A 53 -2.65 3.84 -24.12
N LEU A 54 -2.39 3.12 -23.06
CA LEU A 54 -3.04 3.33 -21.76
C LEU A 54 -2.47 4.56 -21.07
N SER A 55 -3.31 5.25 -20.32
CA SER A 55 -2.88 6.29 -19.38
C SER A 55 -2.02 5.68 -18.26
N GLY A 56 -1.27 6.51 -17.53
CA GLY A 56 -0.46 6.06 -16.41
C GLY A 56 -1.26 5.32 -15.34
N GLY A 57 -2.46 5.82 -14.99
CA GLY A 57 -3.36 5.17 -14.05
C GLY A 57 -3.87 3.81 -14.56
N GLU A 58 -4.20 3.70 -15.84
CA GLU A 58 -4.59 2.41 -16.44
C GLU A 58 -3.45 1.41 -16.46
N GLN A 59 -2.21 1.86 -16.74
CA GLN A 59 -1.02 1.00 -16.66
C GLN A 59 -0.79 0.53 -15.23
N SER A 60 -0.97 1.39 -14.24
CA SER A 60 -0.88 1.03 -12.82
C SER A 60 -1.91 -0.01 -12.43
N ARG A 61 -3.18 0.14 -12.86
CA ARG A 61 -4.23 -0.86 -12.63
C ARG A 61 -3.90 -2.21 -13.30
N LEU A 62 -3.30 -2.18 -14.50
CA LEU A 62 -2.88 -3.39 -15.19
C LEU A 62 -1.74 -4.11 -14.43
N LEU A 63 -0.79 -3.36 -13.87
CA LEU A 63 0.26 -3.92 -13.01
C LEU A 63 -0.32 -4.55 -11.75
N ILE A 64 -1.29 -3.90 -11.10
CA ILE A 64 -1.99 -4.45 -9.93
C ILE A 64 -2.73 -5.74 -10.33
N ALA A 65 -3.45 -5.74 -11.46
CA ALA A 65 -4.12 -6.94 -11.97
C ALA A 65 -3.14 -8.09 -12.18
N ARG A 66 -2.00 -7.83 -12.79
CA ARG A 66 -0.95 -8.84 -13.02
C ARG A 66 -0.35 -9.35 -11.70
N LEU A 67 -0.13 -8.46 -10.74
CA LEU A 67 0.36 -8.81 -9.40
C LEU A 67 -0.60 -9.75 -8.66
N MET A 68 -1.90 -9.48 -8.73
CA MET A 68 -2.93 -10.27 -8.04
C MET A 68 -3.12 -11.68 -8.61
N LEU A 69 -2.61 -11.98 -9.79
CA LEU A 69 -2.57 -13.34 -10.33
C LEU A 69 -1.42 -14.19 -9.81
N LYS A 70 -0.41 -13.56 -9.20
CA LYS A 70 0.70 -14.31 -8.61
C LYS A 70 0.22 -15.07 -7.38
N GLU A 71 0.54 -16.37 -7.33
CA GLU A 71 0.29 -17.18 -6.15
C GLU A 71 1.31 -16.78 -5.06
N ALA A 72 0.86 -16.00 -4.10
CA ALA A 72 1.68 -15.55 -2.98
C ALA A 72 0.89 -15.64 -1.67
N ASN A 73 1.55 -16.02 -0.59
CA ASN A 73 0.99 -16.03 0.76
C ASN A 73 1.31 -14.75 1.54
N VAL A 74 2.30 -13.99 1.09
CA VAL A 74 2.72 -12.72 1.69
C VAL A 74 2.93 -11.71 0.57
N LEU A 75 2.34 -10.55 0.72
CA LEU A 75 2.50 -9.40 -0.16
C LEU A 75 3.19 -8.28 0.62
N ILE A 76 4.29 -7.76 0.08
CA ILE A 76 5.02 -6.64 0.67
C ILE A 76 4.90 -5.47 -0.31
N LEU A 77 4.37 -4.36 0.18
CA LEU A 77 4.17 -3.13 -0.58
C LEU A 77 4.87 -1.98 0.11
N ASP A 78 5.70 -1.27 -0.62
CA ASP A 78 6.44 -0.10 -0.17
C ASP A 78 5.96 1.11 -0.97
N GLU A 79 5.31 2.06 -0.27
CA GLU A 79 4.70 3.28 -0.83
C GLU A 79 3.83 3.03 -2.08
N PRO A 80 2.90 2.06 -2.06
CA PRO A 80 2.15 1.68 -3.24
C PRO A 80 1.12 2.72 -3.69
N THR A 81 0.83 3.72 -2.87
CA THR A 81 -0.13 4.79 -3.15
C THR A 81 0.46 5.95 -3.94
N ASN A 82 1.80 6.03 -4.04
CA ASN A 82 2.47 7.09 -4.76
C ASN A 82 2.11 7.09 -6.25
N ASP A 83 1.82 8.27 -6.78
CA ASP A 83 1.48 8.49 -8.19
C ASP A 83 0.20 7.77 -8.68
N LEU A 84 -0.64 7.26 -7.78
CA LEU A 84 -1.92 6.64 -8.15
C LEU A 84 -3.05 7.69 -8.21
N ASP A 85 -3.87 7.59 -9.25
CA ASP A 85 -5.15 8.31 -9.29
C ASP A 85 -6.17 7.64 -8.33
N MET A 86 -7.24 8.36 -8.00
CA MET A 86 -8.24 7.91 -7.03
C MET A 86 -8.86 6.57 -7.45
N SER A 87 -9.13 6.37 -8.73
CA SER A 87 -9.75 5.14 -9.23
C SER A 87 -8.82 3.93 -9.11
N THR A 88 -7.52 4.15 -9.29
CA THR A 88 -6.49 3.12 -9.11
C THR A 88 -6.28 2.79 -7.64
N LEU A 89 -6.34 3.82 -6.77
CA LEU A 89 -6.25 3.64 -5.32
C LEU A 89 -7.41 2.79 -4.78
N GLU A 90 -8.65 3.03 -5.23
CA GLU A 90 -9.82 2.24 -4.86
C GLU A 90 -9.67 0.76 -5.28
N VAL A 91 -9.15 0.53 -6.49
CA VAL A 91 -8.88 -0.84 -6.98
C VAL A 91 -7.81 -1.52 -6.12
N LEU A 92 -6.71 -0.82 -5.79
CA LEU A 92 -5.67 -1.37 -4.93
C LEU A 92 -6.22 -1.72 -3.55
N GLU A 93 -6.98 -0.82 -2.93
CA GLU A 93 -7.62 -1.04 -1.63
C GLU A 93 -8.48 -2.30 -1.64
N GLN A 94 -9.38 -2.42 -2.62
CA GLN A 94 -10.24 -3.60 -2.75
C GLN A 94 -9.42 -4.89 -2.90
N CYS A 95 -8.33 -4.85 -3.67
CA CYS A 95 -7.44 -6.00 -3.84
C CYS A 95 -6.78 -6.42 -2.52
N LEU A 96 -6.33 -5.45 -1.71
CA LEU A 96 -5.68 -5.73 -0.42
C LEU A 96 -6.66 -6.25 0.62
N LEU A 97 -7.86 -5.68 0.71
CA LEU A 97 -8.93 -6.15 1.60
C LEU A 97 -9.37 -7.59 1.27
N GLU A 98 -9.32 -7.95 0.00
CA GLU A 98 -9.67 -9.28 -0.47
C GLU A 98 -8.49 -10.26 -0.48
N PHE A 99 -7.27 -9.83 -0.22
CA PHE A 99 -6.10 -10.71 -0.27
C PHE A 99 -6.15 -11.76 0.84
N ALA A 100 -6.06 -13.05 0.46
CA ALA A 100 -6.21 -14.15 1.41
C ALA A 100 -4.97 -14.43 2.28
N GLY A 101 -3.84 -13.78 1.98
CA GLY A 101 -2.57 -13.93 2.69
C GLY A 101 -2.28 -12.77 3.63
N ALA A 102 -1.05 -12.69 4.12
CA ALA A 102 -0.58 -11.56 4.90
C ALA A 102 -0.13 -10.41 3.98
N VAL A 103 -0.49 -9.17 4.34
CA VAL A 103 -0.03 -7.96 3.66
C VAL A 103 0.85 -7.17 4.62
N ILE A 104 2.06 -6.83 4.19
CA ILE A 104 2.95 -5.90 4.86
C ILE A 104 2.96 -4.62 4.02
N LEU A 105 2.44 -3.54 4.60
CA LEU A 105 2.29 -2.26 3.92
C LEU A 105 3.17 -1.21 4.61
N VAL A 106 4.01 -0.55 3.83
CA VAL A 106 4.75 0.65 4.24
C VAL A 106 4.17 1.81 3.45
N THR A 107 3.63 2.82 4.13
CA THR A 107 3.06 4.00 3.48
C THR A 107 3.01 5.20 4.43
N HIS A 108 3.06 6.39 3.84
CA HIS A 108 2.81 7.66 4.52
C HIS A 108 1.34 8.12 4.39
N ASP A 109 0.54 7.42 3.59
CA ASP A 109 -0.90 7.70 3.45
C ASP A 109 -1.68 7.09 4.61
N ILE A 110 -1.94 7.92 5.63
CA ILE A 110 -2.65 7.49 6.85
C ILE A 110 -4.10 7.13 6.58
N TYR A 111 -4.76 7.74 5.58
CA TYR A 111 -6.15 7.41 5.23
C TYR A 111 -6.24 6.05 4.57
N PHE A 112 -5.30 5.75 3.67
CA PHE A 112 -5.20 4.43 3.06
C PHE A 112 -4.87 3.37 4.11
N LEU A 113 -3.92 3.66 5.01
CA LEU A 113 -3.52 2.77 6.09
C LEU A 113 -4.70 2.41 7.00
N ASP A 114 -5.50 3.40 7.42
CA ASP A 114 -6.67 3.21 8.30
C ASP A 114 -7.74 2.32 7.67
N ARG A 115 -7.86 2.34 6.34
CA ARG A 115 -8.86 1.56 5.59
C ARG A 115 -8.45 0.11 5.36
N VAL A 116 -7.15 -0.19 5.23
CA VAL A 116 -6.68 -1.53 4.84
C VAL A 116 -5.94 -2.28 5.94
N ALA A 117 -5.30 -1.59 6.90
CA ALA A 117 -4.51 -2.23 7.93
C ALA A 117 -5.39 -2.63 9.14
N ASN A 118 -5.18 -3.84 9.63
CA ASN A 118 -5.80 -4.30 10.88
C ASN A 118 -4.83 -4.32 12.06
N ILE A 119 -3.54 -4.11 11.81
CA ILE A 119 -2.48 -3.96 12.82
C ILE A 119 -1.51 -2.91 12.32
N LEU A 120 -1.13 -1.96 13.17
CA LEU A 120 -0.06 -1.00 12.90
C LEU A 120 1.20 -1.39 13.67
N LEU A 121 2.33 -1.33 13.00
CA LEU A 121 3.65 -1.49 13.62
C LEU A 121 4.36 -0.14 13.56
N ALA A 122 4.58 0.50 14.71
CA ALA A 122 5.30 1.75 14.80
C ALA A 122 6.70 1.53 15.37
N PHE A 123 7.69 2.16 14.75
CA PHE A 123 9.05 2.22 15.29
C PHE A 123 9.10 3.32 16.35
N GLY A 124 9.63 3.00 17.54
CA GLY A 124 9.83 3.97 18.60
C GLY A 124 10.81 5.05 18.17
N GLU A 125 10.52 6.32 18.52
CA GLU A 125 11.44 7.43 18.25
C GLU A 125 12.78 7.22 18.96
N PRO A 126 13.90 7.68 18.37
CA PRO A 126 15.26 7.45 18.92
C PRO A 126 15.45 7.88 20.38
N ASP A 127 14.77 8.97 20.78
CA ASP A 127 14.85 9.55 22.13
C ASP A 127 13.60 9.28 22.99
N GLY A 128 12.72 8.42 22.51
CA GLY A 128 11.45 8.08 23.16
C GLY A 128 11.57 6.89 24.12
N PRO A 129 10.53 6.63 24.92
CA PRO A 129 10.50 5.49 25.84
C PRO A 129 10.53 4.14 25.14
N ASN A 130 10.18 4.11 23.86
CA ASN A 130 10.16 2.93 22.99
C ASN A 130 11.33 2.91 22.00
N ALA A 131 12.40 3.66 22.25
CA ALA A 131 13.57 3.71 21.37
C ALA A 131 14.10 2.31 21.04
N GLY A 132 14.31 2.04 19.76
CA GLY A 132 14.79 0.76 19.25
C GLY A 132 13.79 -0.40 19.34
N LYS A 133 12.53 -0.14 19.68
CA LYS A 133 11.46 -1.15 19.75
C LYS A 133 10.45 -0.94 18.63
N ILE A 134 9.79 -2.04 18.26
CA ILE A 134 8.58 -2.01 17.43
C ILE A 134 7.39 -2.21 18.34
N VAL A 135 6.44 -1.30 18.28
CA VAL A 135 5.20 -1.35 19.07
C VAL A 135 4.03 -1.59 18.14
N SER A 136 3.16 -2.54 18.49
CA SER A 136 1.97 -2.85 17.73
C SER A 136 0.75 -2.13 18.30
N PHE A 137 -0.11 -1.64 17.40
CA PHE A 137 -1.38 -0.99 17.72
C PHE A 137 -2.51 -1.63 16.92
N ALA A 138 -3.68 -1.74 17.53
CA ALA A 138 -4.86 -2.33 16.89
C ALA A 138 -5.59 -1.34 15.97
N SER A 139 -5.30 -0.04 16.05
CA SER A 139 -5.91 0.98 15.21
C SER A 139 -5.03 2.23 15.12
N LEU A 140 -5.29 3.05 14.10
CA LEU A 140 -4.65 4.35 13.93
C LEU A 140 -4.93 5.25 15.14
N GLU A 141 -6.17 5.30 15.61
CA GLU A 141 -6.56 6.08 16.78
C GLU A 141 -5.76 5.73 18.06
N GLN A 142 -5.50 4.44 18.26
CA GLN A 142 -4.69 3.98 19.39
C GLN A 142 -3.24 4.48 19.26
N TRP A 143 -2.67 4.42 18.07
CA TRP A 143 -1.33 4.93 17.80
C TRP A 143 -1.26 6.45 17.98
N GLU A 144 -2.21 7.21 17.44
CA GLU A 144 -2.26 8.67 17.58
C GLU A 144 -2.30 9.12 19.05
N LYS A 145 -3.11 8.46 19.89
CA LYS A 145 -3.17 8.73 21.33
C LYS A 145 -1.84 8.45 22.02
N ALA A 146 -1.21 7.32 21.70
CA ALA A 146 0.09 6.96 22.25
C ALA A 146 1.18 7.95 21.81
N TYR A 147 1.20 8.32 20.54
CA TYR A 147 2.15 9.28 19.97
C TYR A 147 1.97 10.67 20.59
N ALA A 148 0.75 11.18 20.71
CA ALA A 148 0.46 12.46 21.35
C ALA A 148 0.92 12.48 22.82
N TYR A 149 0.72 11.38 23.54
CA TYR A 149 1.21 11.24 24.90
C TYR A 149 2.76 11.29 24.97
N GLU A 150 3.46 10.56 24.11
CA GLU A 150 4.93 10.58 24.06
C GLU A 150 5.47 11.99 23.72
N GLN A 151 4.88 12.69 22.78
CA GLN A 151 5.23 14.06 22.43
C GLN A 151 5.03 15.03 23.60
N SER A 152 3.95 14.87 24.37
CA SER A 152 3.70 15.69 25.56
C SER A 152 4.77 15.49 26.64
N GLN A 153 5.20 14.27 26.87
CA GLN A 153 6.26 13.92 27.82
C GLN A 153 7.62 14.49 27.38
N LYS A 154 7.93 14.44 26.07
CA LYS A 154 9.15 14.99 25.50
C LYS A 154 9.24 16.51 25.71
N ARG A 155 8.17 17.22 25.37
CA ARG A 155 8.06 18.68 25.60
C ARG A 155 8.18 19.06 27.08
N ALA A 156 7.58 18.31 28.00
CA ALA A 156 7.70 18.54 29.41
C ALA A 156 9.14 18.41 29.93
N LYS A 157 9.87 17.40 29.45
CA LYS A 157 11.30 17.21 29.77
C LYS A 157 12.15 18.34 29.23
N GLU A 158 11.97 18.74 27.98
CA GLU A 158 12.70 19.85 27.35
C GLU A 158 12.48 21.16 28.10
N ASN A 159 11.24 21.47 28.48
CA ASN A 159 10.92 22.66 29.27
C ASN A 159 11.58 22.65 30.66
N THR A 160 11.66 21.47 31.29
CA THR A 160 12.33 21.30 32.60
C THR A 160 13.84 21.54 32.46
N ILE A 161 14.46 20.98 31.43
CA ILE A 161 15.89 21.16 31.14
C ILE A 161 16.18 22.64 30.87
N GLN A 162 15.39 23.33 30.06
CA GLN A 162 15.53 24.75 29.78
C GLN A 162 15.45 25.62 31.05
N LYS A 163 14.51 25.32 31.95
CA LYS A 163 14.43 26.04 33.25
C LYS A 163 15.68 25.86 34.08
N ILE A 164 16.22 24.65 34.21
CA ILE A 164 17.43 24.36 34.96
C ILE A 164 18.61 25.14 34.38
N TYR A 165 18.76 25.18 33.05
CA TYR A 165 19.83 25.97 32.42
C TYR A 165 19.69 27.48 32.60
N GLN A 166 18.49 28.02 32.73
CA GLN A 166 18.26 29.42 33.01
C GLN A 166 18.58 29.78 34.46
N GLU A 167 18.24 28.90 35.42
CA GLU A 167 18.51 29.09 36.85
C GLU A 167 20.01 29.00 37.20
N GLN A 168 20.83 28.26 36.42
CA GLN A 168 22.27 28.15 36.61
C GLN A 168 23.08 29.31 36.02
N ARG A 169 22.45 30.25 35.32
CA ARG A 169 23.10 31.41 34.69
C ARG A 169 23.10 32.69 35.56
N PHE A 170 22.55 32.60 36.75
CA PHE A 170 22.56 33.63 37.78
C PHE A 170 23.37 33.15 39.00
#